data_2f9097c8fabd8bba4c1085eb1203037e
#
_entry.id   2f9097c8fabd8bba4c1085eb1203037e
#
_cell.length_a   1.000
_cell.length_b   1.000
_cell.length_c   1.000
_cell.angle_alpha   90.00
_cell.angle_beta   90.00
_cell.angle_gamma   90.00
#
_symmetry.space_group_name_H-M   'P 1'
#
loop_
_entity.id
_entity.type
_entity.pdbx_description
1 polymer ?
#
loop_
_entity_poly.entity_id
_entity_poly.type
_entity_poly.pdbx_seq_one_letter_code
_entity_poly.pdbx_strand_id
1 'polypeptide(L)'
;THSPFKWSHHYLDTEDLQFIELLCKKIKLIGDYCETKPGIVSAANSYFIINEETENKFHLHKYTLPILQRGLFVNDDIIYTKEAYAKLIKEGKPSKILCFTEDNTKNINSHVQSYLNIGSQMDFVNGWKCSKRKIWYIIPNISTIPDAFFFKRCHQYPKLLINEAQVYVTDSAYKICMKTGFDLSSFI
;
A
#
# COMPACT_ATOMS: atom_id res chain seq x y z
N THR A 1 10.48 31.90 -7.93
CA THR A 1 10.11 32.11 -6.51
C THR A 1 9.51 30.83 -5.99
N HIS A 2 10.29 30.07 -5.20
CA HIS A 2 9.75 28.92 -4.48
C HIS A 2 8.83 29.45 -3.37
N SER A 3 7.52 29.32 -3.57
CA SER A 3 6.57 29.53 -2.48
C SER A 3 6.78 28.42 -1.44
N PRO A 4 6.94 28.72 -0.14
CA PRO A 4 7.04 27.72 0.90
C PRO A 4 5.71 26.97 1.15
N PHE A 5 4.64 27.43 0.51
CA PHE A 5 3.29 26.90 0.69
C PHE A 5 2.94 25.86 -0.38
N LYS A 6 2.19 24.84 0.03
CA LYS A 6 1.59 23.87 -0.89
C LYS A 6 0.58 24.57 -1.81
N TRP A 7 0.37 24.04 -3.01
CA TRP A 7 -0.61 24.57 -3.97
C TRP A 7 -2.01 24.80 -3.39
N SER A 8 -2.44 23.95 -2.45
CA SER A 8 -3.73 24.09 -1.76
C SER A 8 -3.88 25.42 -0.99
N HIS A 9 -2.79 26.03 -0.56
CA HIS A 9 -2.83 27.32 0.14
C HIS A 9 -3.23 28.48 -0.78
N HIS A 10 -3.08 28.34 -2.09
CA HIS A 10 -3.49 29.37 -3.04
C HIS A 10 -5.01 29.46 -3.26
N TYR A 11 -5.78 28.49 -2.75
CA TYR A 11 -7.24 28.50 -2.78
C TYR A 11 -7.87 29.05 -1.51
N LEU A 12 -7.07 29.33 -0.49
CA LEU A 12 -7.51 29.89 0.79
C LEU A 12 -7.28 31.38 0.80
N ASP A 13 -8.16 32.11 1.45
CA ASP A 13 -7.96 33.55 1.70
C ASP A 13 -6.91 33.80 2.79
N THR A 14 -6.57 35.06 3.01
CA THR A 14 -5.51 35.44 3.96
C THR A 14 -5.90 35.13 5.41
N GLU A 15 -7.19 35.25 5.74
CA GLU A 15 -7.69 34.96 7.10
C GLU A 15 -7.63 33.49 7.42
N ASP A 16 -8.03 32.62 6.47
CA ASP A 16 -7.93 31.17 6.59
C ASP A 16 -6.48 30.71 6.75
N LEU A 17 -5.56 31.29 5.98
CA LEU A 17 -4.13 30.98 6.10
C LEU A 17 -3.57 31.36 7.48
N GLN A 18 -3.89 32.55 7.98
CA GLN A 18 -3.47 33.00 9.31
C GLN A 18 -4.05 32.09 10.41
N PHE A 19 -5.32 31.70 10.28
CA PHE A 19 -5.96 30.79 11.21
C PHE A 19 -5.29 29.41 11.22
N ILE A 20 -5.00 28.84 10.06
CA ILE A 20 -4.28 27.57 9.93
C ILE A 20 -2.88 27.65 10.55
N GLU A 21 -2.13 28.73 10.29
CA GLU A 21 -0.81 28.94 10.90
C GLU A 21 -0.88 29.00 12.43
N LEU A 22 -1.92 29.63 12.96
CA LEU A 22 -2.14 29.76 14.40
C LEU A 22 -2.51 28.41 15.03
N LEU A 23 -3.36 27.64 14.35
CA LEU A 23 -3.70 26.28 14.74
C LEU A 23 -2.46 25.36 14.76
N CYS A 24 -1.66 25.36 13.70
CA CYS A 24 -0.46 24.55 13.59
C CYS A 24 0.58 24.81 14.69
N LYS A 25 0.54 26.01 15.31
CA LYS A 25 1.39 26.34 16.48
C LYS A 25 0.82 25.82 17.80
N LYS A 26 -0.49 25.54 17.87
CA LYS A 26 -1.20 25.18 19.12
C LYS A 26 -1.53 23.69 19.22
N ILE A 27 -1.65 22.99 18.10
CA ILE A 27 -2.04 21.58 18.05
C ILE A 27 -0.91 20.74 17.47
N LYS A 28 -0.83 19.49 17.89
CA LYS A 28 0.05 18.51 17.25
C LYS A 28 -0.55 18.09 15.91
N LEU A 29 0.30 17.95 14.91
CA LEU A 29 -0.08 17.48 13.59
C LEU A 29 0.05 15.96 13.50
N ILE A 30 -0.63 15.34 12.54
CA ILE A 30 -0.51 13.89 12.27
C ILE A 30 0.96 13.45 12.15
N GLY A 31 1.78 14.28 11.50
CA GLY A 31 3.22 14.01 11.35
C GLY A 31 4.02 14.00 12.65
N ASP A 32 3.48 14.52 13.76
CA ASP A 32 4.13 14.43 15.07
C ASP A 32 3.96 13.04 15.68
N TYR A 33 2.87 12.33 15.36
CA TYR A 33 2.51 11.03 15.90
C TYR A 33 3.01 9.86 15.05
N CYS A 34 2.96 9.99 13.73
CA CYS A 34 3.25 8.90 12.81
C CYS A 34 3.99 9.36 11.55
N GLU A 35 4.62 8.40 10.88
CA GLU A 35 5.11 8.56 9.52
C GLU A 35 4.05 8.07 8.52
N THR A 36 3.80 8.87 7.49
CA THR A 36 2.89 8.50 6.40
C THR A 36 3.66 8.41 5.09
N LYS A 37 3.54 7.28 4.41
CA LYS A 37 4.16 7.04 3.09
C LYS A 37 3.16 6.37 2.16
N PRO A 38 3.24 6.56 0.84
CA PRO A 38 2.45 5.78 -0.09
C PRO A 38 2.67 4.28 0.11
N GLY A 39 1.63 3.48 -0.06
CA GLY A 39 1.76 2.03 -0.11
C GLY A 39 2.57 1.55 -1.31
N ILE A 40 2.61 0.24 -1.52
CA ILE A 40 3.47 -0.41 -2.51
C ILE A 40 3.05 -0.03 -3.94
N VAL A 41 4.02 0.37 -4.76
CA VAL A 41 3.85 0.67 -6.19
C VAL A 41 4.35 -0.51 -7.00
N SER A 42 3.46 -1.41 -7.41
CA SER A 42 3.85 -2.59 -8.20
C SER A 42 4.17 -2.29 -9.66
N ALA A 43 3.67 -1.20 -10.21
CA ALA A 43 3.65 -0.82 -11.62
C ALA A 43 2.62 -1.58 -12.49
N ALA A 44 2.23 -2.79 -12.11
CA ALA A 44 1.21 -3.59 -12.78
C ALA A 44 0.44 -4.45 -11.76
N ASN A 45 -0.53 -3.84 -11.09
CA ASN A 45 -1.30 -4.53 -10.05
C ASN A 45 -2.00 -5.80 -10.58
N SER A 46 -2.43 -5.82 -11.83
CA SER A 46 -3.08 -6.97 -12.47
C SER A 46 -2.19 -8.20 -12.58
N TYR A 47 -0.86 -8.02 -12.59
CA TYR A 47 0.11 -9.10 -12.62
C TYR A 47 0.71 -9.39 -11.25
N PHE A 48 1.11 -8.34 -10.52
CA PHE A 48 1.83 -8.48 -9.25
C PHE A 48 0.93 -8.77 -8.05
N ILE A 49 -0.40 -8.54 -8.16
CA ILE A 49 -1.33 -8.83 -7.08
C ILE A 49 -2.28 -9.93 -7.53
N ILE A 50 -2.14 -11.10 -6.92
CA ILE A 50 -2.78 -12.34 -7.31
C ILE A 50 -3.78 -12.82 -6.26
N ASN A 51 -4.67 -13.71 -6.67
CA ASN A 51 -5.55 -14.44 -5.77
C ASN A 51 -4.91 -15.79 -5.36
N GLU A 52 -5.55 -16.46 -4.43
CA GLU A 52 -5.11 -17.77 -3.91
C GLU A 52 -5.04 -18.85 -5.00
N GLU A 53 -5.98 -18.84 -5.95
CA GLU A 53 -5.99 -19.78 -7.07
C GLU A 53 -4.72 -19.67 -7.92
N THR A 54 -4.31 -18.45 -8.26
CA THR A 54 -3.08 -18.19 -9.01
C THR A 54 -1.84 -18.57 -8.20
N GLU A 55 -1.84 -18.23 -6.89
CA GLU A 55 -0.77 -18.61 -5.96
C GLU A 55 -0.56 -20.12 -5.93
N ASN A 56 -1.65 -20.89 -5.79
CA ASN A 56 -1.62 -22.37 -5.79
C ASN A 56 -1.17 -22.93 -7.14
N LYS A 57 -1.75 -22.45 -8.24
CA LYS A 57 -1.45 -22.92 -9.60
C LYS A 57 0.03 -22.85 -9.96
N PHE A 58 0.70 -21.78 -9.54
CA PHE A 58 2.11 -21.52 -9.87
C PHE A 58 3.08 -21.75 -8.71
N HIS A 59 2.60 -22.31 -7.59
CA HIS A 59 3.40 -22.58 -6.37
C HIS A 59 4.13 -21.35 -5.84
N LEU A 60 3.43 -20.20 -5.75
CA LEU A 60 4.02 -18.91 -5.42
C LEU A 60 4.05 -18.57 -3.92
N HIS A 61 3.62 -19.47 -3.03
CA HIS A 61 3.49 -19.24 -1.58
C HIS A 61 4.73 -18.63 -0.89
N LYS A 62 5.94 -19.02 -1.36
CA LYS A 62 7.20 -18.48 -0.81
C LYS A 62 7.55 -17.10 -1.33
N TYR A 63 6.81 -16.60 -2.30
CA TYR A 63 7.07 -15.37 -3.03
C TYR A 63 5.93 -14.36 -2.89
N THR A 64 5.02 -14.56 -1.95
CA THR A 64 3.86 -13.70 -1.76
C THR A 64 3.81 -13.14 -0.34
N LEU A 65 3.21 -11.95 -0.23
CA LEU A 65 2.87 -11.30 1.03
C LEU A 65 1.40 -10.89 1.01
N PRO A 66 0.72 -10.85 2.18
CA PRO A 66 -0.67 -10.43 2.27
C PRO A 66 -0.81 -8.95 1.91
N ILE A 67 -1.77 -8.60 1.04
CA ILE A 67 -2.02 -7.21 0.65
C ILE A 67 -3.50 -6.88 0.52
N LEU A 68 -3.86 -5.67 0.91
CA LEU A 68 -5.15 -5.06 0.60
C LEU A 68 -4.98 -4.10 -0.58
N GLN A 69 -5.62 -4.43 -1.71
CA GLN A 69 -5.43 -3.70 -2.95
C GLN A 69 -6.30 -2.44 -3.05
N ARG A 70 -7.55 -2.49 -2.59
CA ARG A 70 -8.55 -1.44 -2.84
C ARG A 70 -9.41 -1.18 -1.61
N GLY A 71 -9.77 0.09 -1.39
CA GLY A 71 -10.71 0.49 -0.34
C GLY A 71 -12.13 -0.06 -0.50
N LEU A 72 -12.51 -0.49 -1.71
CA LEU A 72 -13.78 -1.18 -1.96
C LEU A 72 -13.88 -2.56 -1.28
N PHE A 73 -12.76 -3.14 -0.89
CA PHE A 73 -12.72 -4.43 -0.19
C PHE A 73 -12.85 -4.30 1.32
N VAL A 74 -13.07 -3.09 1.80
CA VAL A 74 -13.21 -2.78 3.23
C VAL A 74 -14.63 -2.34 3.51
N ASN A 75 -15.22 -2.90 4.56
CA ASN A 75 -16.50 -2.44 5.11
C ASN A 75 -16.32 -1.07 5.81
N ASP A 76 -17.38 -0.58 6.44
CA ASP A 76 -17.35 0.69 7.18
C ASP A 76 -16.77 0.56 8.60
N ASP A 77 -16.03 -0.52 8.87
CA ASP A 77 -15.33 -0.76 10.12
C ASP A 77 -14.07 0.11 10.24
N ILE A 78 -13.68 0.44 11.46
CA ILE A 78 -12.44 1.17 11.77
C ILE A 78 -11.23 0.22 11.80
N ILE A 79 -11.47 -1.08 12.04
CA ILE A 79 -10.43 -2.11 12.16
C ILE A 79 -10.53 -3.06 10.96
N TYR A 80 -9.42 -3.25 10.27
CA TYR A 80 -9.31 -4.30 9.25
C TYR A 80 -8.79 -5.58 9.89
N THR A 81 -9.72 -6.50 10.20
CA THR A 81 -9.44 -7.72 10.98
C THR A 81 -8.89 -8.85 10.12
N LYS A 82 -8.35 -9.89 10.78
CA LYS A 82 -7.91 -11.14 10.13
C LYS A 82 -9.07 -11.87 9.44
N GLU A 83 -10.26 -11.81 10.02
CA GLU A 83 -11.49 -12.40 9.47
C GLU A 83 -11.91 -11.68 8.19
N ALA A 84 -11.82 -10.34 8.16
CA ALA A 84 -12.10 -9.56 6.96
C ALA A 84 -11.12 -9.92 5.81
N TYR A 85 -9.85 -10.10 6.13
CA TYR A 85 -8.86 -10.55 5.17
C TYR A 85 -9.11 -12.00 4.71
N ALA A 86 -9.43 -12.92 5.61
CA ALA A 86 -9.78 -14.29 5.28
C ALA A 86 -11.02 -14.37 4.37
N LYS A 87 -12.03 -13.53 4.62
CA LYS A 87 -13.19 -13.39 3.75
C LYS A 87 -12.81 -12.94 2.35
N LEU A 88 -11.93 -11.95 2.23
CA LEU A 88 -11.41 -11.45 0.95
C LEU A 88 -10.76 -12.57 0.13
N ILE A 89 -9.96 -13.42 0.77
CA ILE A 89 -9.32 -14.60 0.14
C ILE A 89 -10.40 -15.58 -0.32
N LYS A 90 -11.35 -15.93 0.55
CA LYS A 90 -12.44 -16.88 0.25
C LYS A 90 -13.31 -16.42 -0.92
N GLU A 91 -13.47 -15.12 -1.11
CA GLU A 91 -14.16 -14.53 -2.27
C GLU A 91 -13.32 -14.57 -3.56
N GLY A 92 -12.14 -15.17 -3.55
CA GLY A 92 -11.24 -15.27 -4.71
C GLY A 92 -10.67 -13.92 -5.17
N LYS A 93 -10.71 -12.90 -4.31
CA LYS A 93 -10.19 -11.57 -4.64
C LYS A 93 -8.66 -11.53 -4.64
N PRO A 94 -8.03 -10.65 -5.43
CA PRO A 94 -6.59 -10.42 -5.36
C PRO A 94 -6.20 -9.92 -3.97
N SER A 95 -5.40 -10.73 -3.26
CA SER A 95 -5.08 -10.55 -1.85
C SER A 95 -3.61 -10.82 -1.51
N LYS A 96 -2.82 -11.22 -2.50
CA LYS A 96 -1.41 -11.57 -2.35
C LYS A 96 -0.56 -10.73 -3.30
N ILE A 97 0.48 -10.06 -2.79
CA ILE A 97 1.45 -9.35 -3.65
C ILE A 97 2.71 -10.20 -3.82
N LEU A 98 3.21 -10.27 -5.05
CA LEU A 98 4.48 -10.93 -5.32
C LEU A 98 5.65 -10.15 -4.72
N CYS A 99 6.48 -10.84 -3.97
CA CYS A 99 7.66 -10.33 -3.28
C CYS A 99 8.89 -11.17 -3.66
N PHE A 100 9.37 -10.97 -4.88
CA PHE A 100 10.63 -11.56 -5.32
C PHE A 100 11.81 -10.73 -4.81
N THR A 101 12.88 -11.41 -4.43
CA THR A 101 14.17 -10.83 -4.04
C THR A 101 15.30 -11.52 -4.80
N GLU A 102 16.49 -10.91 -4.86
CA GLU A 102 17.65 -11.55 -5.48
C GLU A 102 17.98 -12.90 -4.80
N ASP A 103 17.73 -13.03 -3.50
CA ASP A 103 18.03 -14.24 -2.75
C ASP A 103 16.98 -15.34 -2.97
N ASN A 104 15.69 -15.03 -2.91
CA ASN A 104 14.65 -16.06 -3.07
C ASN A 104 14.47 -16.53 -4.52
N THR A 105 15.08 -15.85 -5.48
CA THR A 105 15.03 -16.20 -6.90
C THR A 105 16.24 -16.97 -7.41
N LYS A 106 17.24 -17.27 -6.57
CA LYS A 106 18.40 -18.06 -6.97
C LYS A 106 18.04 -19.49 -7.40
N ASN A 107 17.00 -20.08 -6.79
CA ASN A 107 16.58 -21.47 -7.03
C ASN A 107 15.05 -21.53 -7.20
N ILE A 108 14.53 -20.92 -8.24
CA ILE A 108 13.09 -20.98 -8.56
C ILE A 108 12.74 -22.30 -9.26
N ASN A 109 11.57 -22.85 -8.96
CA ASN A 109 11.07 -24.05 -9.61
C ASN A 109 10.44 -23.72 -10.99
N SER A 110 10.15 -24.74 -11.78
CA SER A 110 9.58 -24.61 -13.12
C SER A 110 8.23 -23.89 -13.17
N HIS A 111 7.39 -24.04 -12.13
CA HIS A 111 6.08 -23.39 -12.05
C HIS A 111 6.23 -21.87 -11.88
N VAL A 112 7.11 -21.45 -10.97
CA VAL A 112 7.44 -20.02 -10.76
C VAL A 112 8.06 -19.43 -12.02
N GLN A 113 9.00 -20.18 -12.67
CA GLN A 113 9.59 -19.75 -13.93
C GLN A 113 8.54 -19.57 -15.03
N SER A 114 7.55 -20.46 -15.10
CA SER A 114 6.45 -20.35 -16.06
C SER A 114 5.63 -19.09 -15.83
N TYR A 115 5.36 -18.73 -14.56
CA TYR A 115 4.68 -17.47 -14.22
C TYR A 115 5.49 -16.25 -14.64
N LEU A 116 6.79 -16.23 -14.37
CA LEU A 116 7.69 -15.14 -14.79
C LEU A 116 7.78 -15.04 -16.31
N ASN A 117 7.78 -16.15 -17.04
CA ASN A 117 7.77 -16.16 -18.51
C ASN A 117 6.48 -15.52 -19.06
N ILE A 118 5.31 -15.80 -18.46
CA ILE A 118 4.05 -15.11 -18.82
C ILE A 118 4.21 -13.60 -18.63
N GLY A 119 4.73 -13.17 -17.49
CA GLY A 119 4.94 -11.76 -17.19
C GLY A 119 5.89 -11.06 -18.15
N SER A 120 6.98 -11.74 -18.54
CA SER A 120 7.99 -11.18 -19.45
C SER A 120 7.46 -10.84 -20.84
N GLN A 121 6.34 -11.44 -21.24
CA GLN A 121 5.67 -11.20 -22.54
C GLN A 121 4.64 -10.07 -22.47
N MET A 122 4.37 -9.51 -21.27
CA MET A 122 3.36 -8.46 -21.09
C MET A 122 3.96 -7.07 -21.31
N ASP A 123 3.19 -6.17 -21.88
CA ASP A 123 3.60 -4.80 -22.24
C ASP A 123 4.12 -3.97 -21.06
N PHE A 124 3.60 -4.22 -19.85
CA PHE A 124 4.00 -3.45 -18.66
C PHE A 124 5.49 -3.58 -18.32
N VAL A 125 6.16 -4.66 -18.76
CA VAL A 125 7.61 -4.87 -18.54
C VAL A 125 8.42 -3.75 -19.19
N ASN A 126 7.98 -3.29 -20.36
CA ASN A 126 8.58 -2.18 -21.09
C ASN A 126 8.12 -0.81 -20.58
N GLY A 127 7.11 -0.80 -19.69
CA GLY A 127 6.60 0.41 -19.08
C GLY A 127 7.66 1.11 -18.21
N TRP A 128 7.59 2.44 -18.13
CA TRP A 128 8.60 3.30 -17.48
C TRP A 128 9.01 2.83 -16.08
N LYS A 129 8.07 2.37 -15.25
CA LYS A 129 8.37 1.93 -13.87
C LYS A 129 9.11 0.58 -13.82
N CYS A 130 8.76 -0.37 -14.69
CA CYS A 130 9.40 -1.69 -14.72
C CYS A 130 10.77 -1.62 -15.42
N SER A 131 10.90 -0.85 -16.51
CA SER A 131 12.16 -0.70 -17.25
C SER A 131 13.28 -0.04 -16.44
N LYS A 132 12.95 0.69 -15.38
CA LYS A 132 13.94 1.27 -14.44
C LYS A 132 14.44 0.31 -13.37
N ARG A 133 13.84 -0.89 -13.24
CA ARG A 133 14.27 -1.92 -12.28
C ARG A 133 15.42 -2.70 -12.87
N LYS A 134 16.40 -3.05 -12.03
CA LYS A 134 17.49 -3.98 -12.41
C LYS A 134 16.94 -5.33 -12.88
N ILE A 135 15.91 -5.80 -12.18
CA ILE A 135 15.16 -7.02 -12.51
C ILE A 135 13.68 -6.64 -12.49
N TRP A 136 12.98 -6.76 -13.60
CA TRP A 136 11.63 -6.22 -13.79
C TRP A 136 10.60 -6.74 -12.77
N TYR A 137 10.73 -7.99 -12.34
CA TYR A 137 9.79 -8.62 -11.40
C TYR A 137 10.11 -8.34 -9.91
N ILE A 138 11.23 -7.74 -9.58
CA ILE A 138 11.54 -7.34 -8.20
C ILE A 138 10.94 -5.96 -7.93
N ILE A 139 9.91 -5.93 -7.07
CA ILE A 139 9.28 -4.67 -6.64
C ILE A 139 10.19 -4.02 -5.60
N PRO A 140 10.67 -2.79 -5.84
CA PRO A 140 11.49 -2.08 -4.86
C PRO A 140 10.64 -1.63 -3.67
N ASN A 141 11.29 -1.48 -2.51
CA ASN A 141 10.71 -0.82 -1.32
C ASN A 141 9.47 -1.49 -0.72
N ILE A 142 9.36 -2.82 -0.84
CA ILE A 142 8.45 -3.57 0.02
C ILE A 142 9.05 -3.51 1.43
N SER A 143 8.54 -2.58 2.23
CA SER A 143 9.06 -2.26 3.56
C SER A 143 8.12 -2.79 4.65
N THR A 144 8.20 -2.22 5.83
CA THR A 144 7.41 -2.55 7.02
C THR A 144 5.90 -2.63 6.76
N ILE A 145 5.25 -3.59 7.41
CA ILE A 145 3.79 -3.66 7.54
C ILE A 145 3.33 -2.41 8.30
N PRO A 146 2.31 -1.69 7.82
CA PRO A 146 1.81 -0.50 8.50
C PRO A 146 0.96 -0.84 9.73
N ASP A 147 0.94 0.03 10.73
CA ASP A 147 0.05 -0.07 11.88
C ASP A 147 -1.40 0.27 11.49
N ALA A 148 -1.55 1.23 10.57
CA ALA A 148 -2.82 1.64 9.99
C ALA A 148 -2.65 2.08 8.54
N PHE A 149 -3.75 2.28 7.84
CA PHE A 149 -3.73 2.80 6.49
C PHE A 149 -4.91 3.74 6.21
N PHE A 150 -4.67 4.71 5.35
CA PHE A 150 -5.61 5.72 4.95
C PHE A 150 -5.79 5.71 3.43
N PHE A 151 -7.02 5.45 2.96
CA PHE A 151 -7.29 5.41 1.52
C PHE A 151 -7.32 6.81 0.92
N LYS A 152 -6.62 6.99 -0.20
CA LYS A 152 -6.55 8.27 -0.93
C LYS A 152 -7.87 8.66 -1.59
N ARG A 153 -8.73 7.69 -1.86
CA ARG A 153 -10.03 7.88 -2.48
C ARG A 153 -11.10 7.34 -1.55
N CYS A 154 -12.06 8.17 -1.24
CA CYS A 154 -13.25 7.84 -0.48
C CYS A 154 -14.49 8.19 -1.29
N HIS A 155 -15.59 7.51 -1.04
CA HIS A 155 -16.86 7.80 -1.69
C HIS A 155 -17.63 8.88 -0.92
N GLN A 156 -17.89 8.65 0.36
CA GLN A 156 -18.63 9.58 1.22
C GLN A 156 -17.73 10.27 2.26
N TYR A 157 -16.86 9.50 2.92
CA TYR A 157 -15.95 9.99 3.96
C TYR A 157 -14.61 9.29 3.91
N PRO A 158 -13.57 9.93 4.43
CA PRO A 158 -12.23 9.35 4.53
C PRO A 158 -12.25 8.07 5.38
N LYS A 159 -11.51 7.04 4.94
CA LYS A 159 -11.38 5.77 5.68
C LYS A 159 -9.96 5.63 6.21
N LEU A 160 -9.84 5.71 7.53
CA LEU A 160 -8.64 5.36 8.29
C LEU A 160 -8.92 4.01 8.98
N LEU A 161 -8.06 3.02 8.80
CA LEU A 161 -8.25 1.69 9.35
C LEU A 161 -7.02 1.21 10.10
N ILE A 162 -7.24 0.64 11.28
CA ILE A 162 -6.23 -0.11 12.02
C ILE A 162 -5.97 -1.43 11.30
N ASN A 163 -4.72 -1.80 11.17
CA ASN A 163 -4.27 -2.98 10.43
C ASN A 163 -4.07 -4.20 11.34
N GLU A 164 -5.13 -4.73 11.94
CA GLU A 164 -5.05 -5.95 12.75
C GLU A 164 -4.69 -7.19 11.90
N ALA A 165 -5.14 -7.20 10.64
CA ALA A 165 -4.83 -8.28 9.70
C ALA A 165 -3.36 -8.37 9.29
N GLN A 166 -2.52 -7.38 9.66
CA GLN A 166 -1.10 -7.33 9.31
C GLN A 166 -0.84 -7.45 7.80
N VAL A 167 -1.63 -6.73 7.00
CA VAL A 167 -1.52 -6.71 5.55
C VAL A 167 -0.74 -5.50 5.04
N TYR A 168 -0.11 -5.64 3.90
CA TYR A 168 0.42 -4.51 3.14
C TYR A 168 -0.72 -3.79 2.41
N VAL A 169 -0.45 -2.58 1.90
CA VAL A 169 -1.39 -1.83 1.07
C VAL A 169 -0.70 -1.34 -0.20
N THR A 170 -1.48 -1.19 -1.26
CA THR A 170 -1.00 -0.57 -2.50
C THR A 170 -0.95 0.94 -2.37
N ASP A 171 -0.39 1.61 -3.38
CA ASP A 171 -0.35 3.08 -3.49
C ASP A 171 -1.75 3.74 -3.62
N SER A 172 -2.83 2.96 -3.60
CA SER A 172 -4.20 3.47 -3.41
C SER A 172 -4.45 4.00 -1.99
N ALA A 173 -3.59 3.64 -1.04
CA ALA A 173 -3.61 4.10 0.34
C ALA A 173 -2.26 4.66 0.78
N TYR A 174 -2.29 5.49 1.82
CA TYR A 174 -1.10 5.81 2.62
C TYR A 174 -0.96 4.78 3.73
N LYS A 175 0.22 4.22 3.90
CA LYS A 175 0.59 3.46 5.07
C LYS A 175 0.94 4.41 6.21
N ILE A 176 0.50 4.09 7.40
CA ILE A 176 0.74 4.83 8.63
C ILE A 176 1.56 3.96 9.55
N CYS A 177 2.73 4.45 9.97
CA CYS A 177 3.60 3.79 10.93
C CYS A 177 3.75 4.72 12.14
N MET A 178 3.33 4.24 13.31
CA MET A 178 3.40 5.04 14.55
C MET A 178 4.86 5.28 14.95
N LYS A 179 5.14 6.47 15.45
CA LYS A 179 6.44 6.80 16.04
C LYS A 179 6.54 6.21 17.44
N THR A 180 7.75 5.92 17.87
CA THR A 180 8.03 5.42 19.22
C THR A 180 7.43 6.34 20.28
N GLY A 181 6.71 5.76 21.22
CA GLY A 181 6.06 6.48 22.32
C GLY A 181 4.63 6.93 22.06
N PHE A 182 4.09 6.64 20.88
CA PHE A 182 2.67 6.90 20.56
C PHE A 182 1.93 5.59 20.30
N ASP A 183 0.73 5.50 20.82
CA ASP A 183 -0.18 4.37 20.63
C ASP A 183 -1.22 4.70 19.58
N LEU A 184 -1.55 3.72 18.76
CA LEU A 184 -2.56 3.83 17.72
C LEU A 184 -3.96 4.06 18.31
N SER A 185 -4.26 3.52 19.50
CA SER A 185 -5.52 3.75 20.21
C SER A 185 -5.75 5.21 20.62
N SER A 186 -4.67 5.97 20.77
CA SER A 186 -4.73 7.42 21.06
C SER A 186 -4.97 8.27 19.81
N PHE A 187 -4.99 7.63 18.63
CA PHE A 187 -5.06 8.29 17.33
C PHE A 187 -6.46 8.18 16.68
N ILE A 188 -7.31 7.34 17.23
CA ILE A 188 -8.68 7.07 16.82
C ILE A 188 -9.66 7.56 17.87
#